data_300e93dc7176d9e19d5511da6c9cc8cb
#
_entry.id   300e93dc7176d9e19d5511da6c9cc8cb
#
_cell.length_a   1.000
_cell.length_b   1.000
_cell.length_c   1.000
_cell.angle_alpha   90.00
_cell.angle_beta   90.00
_cell.angle_gamma   90.00
#
_symmetry.space_group_name_H-M   'P 1'
#
loop_
_entity.id
_entity.type
_entity.pdbx_description
1 polymer ?
#
loop_
_entity_poly.entity_id
_entity_poly.type
_entity_poly.pdbx_seq_one_letter_code
_entity_poly.pdbx_strand_id
1 'polypeptide(L)'
;MLKSEALGQLSAIADADNRDFEDFAAAYKTMEEVVKEYPELSHYVLPIVVQTAADKGFNADIRPTAARVFNAAALNLPAEDVVKNVARAFKRCPSFAYYLMPDLLSGRPELSAALFPEAEAGLAKIEANCVYSAAAAAKAALLCASDREAAAMLDSAFRPAEEKEDFSRVLYRSLGQIYSRHPALKEQIFSLLETPRLLKPQNYDAFYSNLGQIGLFDAGERGRVIGLLSSYLQKGDNTPASLTAAYKAVGEMMAAADDKRELETVMRTGLQNAANDTVSRKTAWRLLGDYDNLCSRVSFCRRVEKSADNEFGLQRVETIDAGELGVLLLGGDGTRSEKALNGYLGDVYRLLKEHGLHEKAAVYGVVYDFGDFMNVGFARRRQMEKYGRNIRIDRELSPETTDPKYVGEIFDKFLLPRISTDRGRRRLSADEAALRVRRLNIVAHCHGAYTALRLEEMMQEKMKELGYMPAERRQVQKQLLIMAQ
;
A
#
# COMPACT_ATOMS: atom_id res chain seq x y z
N MET A 1 -4.08 28.75 37.37
CA MET A 1 -3.67 28.02 38.61
C MET A 1 -2.53 28.76 39.25
N LEU A 2 -2.45 28.85 40.61
CA LEU A 2 -1.26 29.41 41.24
C LEU A 2 -0.09 28.43 41.22
N LYS A 3 1.15 28.94 41.14
CA LYS A 3 2.36 28.07 41.10
C LYS A 3 2.46 27.13 42.28
N SER A 4 2.04 27.58 43.47
CA SER A 4 2.00 26.75 44.70
C SER A 4 0.96 25.62 44.58
N GLU A 5 -0.17 25.87 43.92
CA GLU A 5 -1.18 24.84 43.66
C GLU A 5 -0.66 23.81 42.67
N ALA A 6 0.04 24.28 41.61
CA ALA A 6 0.68 23.41 40.61
C ALA A 6 1.70 22.45 41.29
N LEU A 7 2.55 22.96 42.15
CA LEU A 7 3.49 22.13 42.93
C LEU A 7 2.79 21.13 43.83
N GLY A 8 1.69 21.54 44.52
CA GLY A 8 0.88 20.65 45.34
C GLY A 8 0.25 19.51 44.54
N GLN A 9 -0.27 19.82 43.31
CA GLN A 9 -0.82 18.81 42.42
C GLN A 9 0.25 17.83 41.91
N LEU A 10 1.45 18.33 41.54
CA LEU A 10 2.56 17.47 41.13
C LEU A 10 3.00 16.53 42.23
N SER A 11 3.07 17.03 43.51
CA SER A 11 3.37 16.20 44.66
C SER A 11 2.32 15.10 44.88
N ALA A 12 1.04 15.47 44.82
CA ALA A 12 -0.06 14.50 44.95
C ALA A 12 -0.02 13.43 43.84
N ILE A 13 0.33 13.80 42.62
CA ILE A 13 0.52 12.83 41.53
C ILE A 13 1.74 11.91 41.80
N ALA A 14 2.84 12.45 42.31
CA ALA A 14 4.03 11.68 42.61
C ALA A 14 3.80 10.66 43.76
N ASP A 15 2.98 11.01 44.74
CA ASP A 15 2.72 10.22 45.93
C ASP A 15 1.57 9.20 45.80
N ALA A 16 0.80 9.27 44.72
CA ALA A 16 -0.31 8.36 44.46
C ALA A 16 0.16 6.98 44.02
N ASP A 17 -0.46 5.94 44.57
CA ASP A 17 -0.21 4.53 44.20
C ASP A 17 -1.45 3.89 43.54
N ASN A 18 -1.25 2.80 42.78
CA ASN A 18 -2.30 1.94 42.19
C ASN A 18 -3.31 2.69 41.29
N ARG A 19 -2.81 3.51 40.37
CA ARG A 19 -3.61 4.27 39.39
C ARG A 19 -4.36 3.36 38.43
N ASP A 20 -5.60 3.69 38.16
CA ASP A 20 -6.35 3.18 37.02
C ASP A 20 -6.15 4.06 35.75
N PHE A 21 -6.88 3.77 34.67
CA PHE A 21 -6.76 4.51 33.44
C PHE A 21 -7.20 5.98 33.58
N GLU A 22 -8.27 6.23 34.32
CA GLU A 22 -8.82 7.59 34.52
C GLU A 22 -7.86 8.43 35.35
N ASP A 23 -7.25 7.83 36.37
CA ASP A 23 -6.23 8.47 37.22
C ASP A 23 -5.01 8.90 36.39
N PHE A 24 -4.52 8.02 35.50
CA PHE A 24 -3.43 8.35 34.59
C PHE A 24 -3.82 9.50 33.64
N ALA A 25 -5.01 9.44 33.04
CA ALA A 25 -5.48 10.47 32.13
C ALA A 25 -5.57 11.84 32.81
N ALA A 26 -6.11 11.89 34.04
CA ALA A 26 -6.18 13.09 34.85
C ALA A 26 -4.79 13.61 35.23
N ALA A 27 -3.89 12.72 35.67
CA ALA A 27 -2.53 13.08 36.07
C ALA A 27 -1.74 13.68 34.88
N TYR A 28 -1.77 13.05 33.74
CA TYR A 28 -1.07 13.56 32.55
C TYR A 28 -1.67 14.86 32.03
N LYS A 29 -2.99 15.04 32.07
CA LYS A 29 -3.64 16.30 31.73
C LYS A 29 -3.16 17.43 32.66
N THR A 30 -3.13 17.19 33.97
CA THR A 30 -2.63 18.15 34.95
C THR A 30 -1.16 18.50 34.70
N MET A 31 -0.32 17.50 34.43
CA MET A 31 1.11 17.73 34.13
C MET A 31 1.29 18.52 32.82
N GLU A 32 0.49 18.27 31.80
CA GLU A 32 0.51 19.03 30.52
C GLU A 32 0.15 20.51 30.75
N GLU A 33 -0.89 20.80 31.57
CA GLU A 33 -1.29 22.14 31.94
C GLU A 33 -0.18 22.86 32.73
N VAL A 34 0.46 22.15 33.68
CA VAL A 34 1.57 22.69 34.49
C VAL A 34 2.76 23.04 33.59
N VAL A 35 3.17 22.16 32.67
CA VAL A 35 4.29 22.44 31.74
C VAL A 35 4.00 23.63 30.86
N LYS A 36 2.77 23.80 30.42
CA LYS A 36 2.35 24.91 29.58
C LYS A 36 2.33 26.24 30.31
N GLU A 37 1.85 26.25 31.56
CA GLU A 37 1.67 27.47 32.34
C GLU A 37 2.92 27.84 33.12
N TYR A 38 3.72 26.85 33.56
CA TYR A 38 4.95 26.98 34.35
C TYR A 38 6.08 26.13 33.77
N PRO A 39 6.70 26.54 32.64
CA PRO A 39 7.77 25.79 31.98
C PRO A 39 8.93 25.41 32.91
N GLU A 40 9.21 26.26 33.88
CA GLU A 40 10.27 26.04 34.90
C GLU A 40 9.99 24.84 35.80
N LEU A 41 8.73 24.37 35.92
CA LEU A 41 8.39 23.20 36.71
C LEU A 41 8.61 21.89 35.94
N SER A 42 9.05 21.93 34.70
CA SER A 42 9.35 20.76 33.87
C SER A 42 10.35 19.81 34.54
N HIS A 43 11.26 20.30 35.39
CA HIS A 43 12.22 19.48 36.13
C HIS A 43 11.56 18.59 37.20
N TYR A 44 10.34 18.92 37.69
CA TYR A 44 9.54 18.05 38.54
C TYR A 44 8.70 17.08 37.69
N VAL A 45 8.22 17.52 36.55
CA VAL A 45 7.32 16.73 35.68
C VAL A 45 8.04 15.51 35.09
N LEU A 46 9.26 15.67 34.54
CA LEU A 46 9.98 14.55 33.92
C LEU A 46 10.15 13.33 34.84
N PRO A 47 10.69 13.48 36.07
CA PRO A 47 10.80 12.35 36.99
C PRO A 47 9.46 11.69 37.33
N ILE A 48 8.38 12.48 37.46
CA ILE A 48 7.04 11.98 37.75
C ILE A 48 6.52 11.15 36.58
N VAL A 49 6.66 11.61 35.34
CA VAL A 49 6.28 10.82 34.15
C VAL A 49 7.02 9.49 34.09
N VAL A 50 8.33 9.47 34.37
CA VAL A 50 9.11 8.22 34.42
C VAL A 50 8.66 7.29 35.58
N GLN A 51 8.29 7.86 36.71
CA GLN A 51 7.77 7.10 37.84
C GLN A 51 6.42 6.48 37.53
N THR A 52 5.47 7.27 37.01
CA THR A 52 4.12 6.80 36.67
C THR A 52 4.14 5.80 35.51
N ALA A 53 5.06 5.93 34.56
CA ALA A 53 5.23 4.97 33.48
C ALA A 53 5.77 3.59 33.96
N ALA A 54 6.28 3.50 35.16
CA ALA A 54 6.70 2.24 35.79
C ALA A 54 5.61 1.57 36.64
N ASP A 55 4.45 2.20 36.79
CA ASP A 55 3.33 1.68 37.56
C ASP A 55 2.67 0.48 36.85
N LYS A 56 2.11 -0.45 37.64
CA LYS A 56 1.47 -1.67 37.09
C LYS A 56 0.27 -1.41 36.19
N GLY A 57 -0.47 -0.31 36.39
CA GLY A 57 -1.61 0.10 35.59
C GLY A 57 -1.23 0.80 34.25
N PHE A 58 0.05 1.12 34.04
CA PHE A 58 0.50 1.78 32.84
C PHE A 58 0.44 0.84 31.62
N ASN A 59 -0.32 1.19 30.62
CA ASN A 59 -0.56 0.36 29.46
C ASN A 59 -0.30 1.09 28.12
N ALA A 60 -0.59 0.40 27.01
CA ALA A 60 -0.35 0.93 25.66
C ALA A 60 -1.21 2.16 25.33
N ASP A 61 -2.42 2.29 25.89
CA ASP A 61 -3.35 3.37 25.57
C ASP A 61 -2.95 4.70 26.23
N ILE A 62 -2.27 4.60 27.41
CA ILE A 62 -1.78 5.76 28.16
C ILE A 62 -0.45 6.29 27.59
N ARG A 63 0.34 5.38 26.99
CA ARG A 63 1.70 5.65 26.51
C ARG A 63 1.84 6.89 25.62
N PRO A 64 0.96 7.14 24.62
CA PRO A 64 1.05 8.33 23.78
C PRO A 64 0.92 9.64 24.56
N THR A 65 0.00 9.68 25.53
CA THR A 65 -0.21 10.87 26.36
C THR A 65 0.99 11.13 27.28
N ALA A 66 1.51 10.09 27.91
CA ALA A 66 2.72 10.20 28.73
C ALA A 66 3.93 10.68 27.93
N ALA A 67 4.14 10.15 26.71
CA ALA A 67 5.22 10.57 25.84
C ALA A 67 5.09 12.04 25.41
N ARG A 68 3.87 12.48 25.09
CA ARG A 68 3.60 13.90 24.74
C ARG A 68 3.95 14.84 25.90
N VAL A 69 3.53 14.51 27.13
CA VAL A 69 3.86 15.31 28.34
C VAL A 69 5.36 15.32 28.60
N PHE A 70 6.00 14.14 28.50
CA PHE A 70 7.46 14.05 28.64
C PHE A 70 8.17 14.93 27.64
N ASN A 71 7.84 14.83 26.34
CA ASN A 71 8.48 15.59 25.27
C ASN A 71 8.26 17.09 25.44
N ALA A 72 7.04 17.51 25.81
CA ALA A 72 6.76 18.93 26.09
C ALA A 72 7.62 19.47 27.25
N ALA A 73 7.76 18.72 28.34
CA ALA A 73 8.61 19.09 29.47
C ALA A 73 10.09 19.09 29.09
N ALA A 74 10.54 18.14 28.27
CA ALA A 74 11.91 18.03 27.81
C ALA A 74 12.39 19.24 27.00
N LEU A 75 11.48 19.93 26.30
CA LEU A 75 11.82 21.16 25.54
C LEU A 75 12.28 22.30 26.43
N ASN A 76 11.89 22.31 27.71
CA ASN A 76 12.18 23.37 28.66
C ASN A 76 13.42 23.12 29.54
N LEU A 77 14.10 21.99 29.34
CA LEU A 77 15.15 21.54 30.25
C LEU A 77 16.52 21.43 29.54
N PRO A 78 17.63 21.55 30.31
CA PRO A 78 18.96 21.24 29.79
C PRO A 78 19.05 19.81 29.28
N ALA A 79 19.86 19.59 28.25
CA ALA A 79 20.08 18.28 27.63
C ALA A 79 20.47 17.19 28.67
N GLU A 80 21.32 17.56 29.61
CA GLU A 80 21.80 16.66 30.67
C GLU A 80 20.66 16.10 31.53
N ASP A 81 19.71 16.96 31.94
CA ASP A 81 18.56 16.56 32.72
C ASP A 81 17.61 15.63 31.94
N VAL A 82 17.43 15.92 30.66
CA VAL A 82 16.61 15.07 29.77
C VAL A 82 17.25 13.70 29.64
N VAL A 83 18.54 13.63 29.29
CA VAL A 83 19.29 12.37 29.15
C VAL A 83 19.21 11.53 30.43
N LYS A 84 19.38 12.14 31.60
CA LYS A 84 19.26 11.47 32.88
C LYS A 84 17.90 10.85 33.13
N ASN A 85 16.83 11.54 32.75
CA ASN A 85 15.46 11.01 32.92
C ASN A 85 15.14 9.93 31.86
N VAL A 86 15.61 10.04 30.63
CA VAL A 86 15.49 9.00 29.59
C VAL A 86 16.27 7.73 30.03
N ALA A 87 17.50 7.87 30.56
CA ALA A 87 18.27 6.75 31.09
C ALA A 87 17.55 6.05 32.24
N ARG A 88 16.86 6.82 33.09
CA ARG A 88 15.99 6.24 34.15
C ARG A 88 14.81 5.48 33.58
N ALA A 89 14.17 6.03 32.49
CA ALA A 89 13.09 5.36 31.82
C ALA A 89 13.55 4.04 31.18
N PHE A 90 14.72 3.99 30.57
CA PHE A 90 15.29 2.72 30.05
C PHE A 90 15.49 1.67 31.16
N LYS A 91 15.84 2.07 32.39
CA LYS A 91 15.99 1.15 33.49
C LYS A 91 14.69 0.66 34.10
N ARG A 92 13.64 1.49 34.11
CA ARG A 92 12.37 1.21 34.82
C ARG A 92 11.25 0.72 33.88
N CYS A 93 11.13 1.30 32.71
CA CYS A 93 10.07 1.07 31.75
C CYS A 93 10.60 1.17 30.31
N PRO A 94 11.44 0.21 29.84
CA PRO A 94 12.14 0.28 28.55
C PRO A 94 11.19 0.47 27.37
N SER A 95 10.03 -0.18 27.39
CA SER A 95 9.03 -0.04 26.31
C SER A 95 8.52 1.39 26.15
N PHE A 96 8.41 2.14 27.25
CA PHE A 96 8.06 3.55 27.22
C PHE A 96 9.24 4.40 26.71
N ALA A 97 10.45 4.14 27.21
CA ALA A 97 11.66 4.85 26.77
C ALA A 97 11.86 4.73 25.25
N TYR A 98 11.71 3.54 24.68
CA TYR A 98 11.78 3.35 23.23
C TYR A 98 10.67 4.08 22.47
N TYR A 99 9.47 4.09 23.04
CA TYR A 99 8.33 4.73 22.41
C TYR A 99 8.49 6.24 22.31
N LEU A 100 9.04 6.89 23.33
CA LEU A 100 9.18 8.35 23.38
C LEU A 100 10.32 8.89 22.49
N MET A 101 11.37 8.10 22.24
CA MET A 101 12.59 8.57 21.58
C MET A 101 12.39 9.18 20.19
N PRO A 102 11.59 8.61 19.27
CA PRO A 102 11.42 9.20 17.94
C PRO A 102 10.96 10.66 17.96
N ASP A 103 9.93 10.96 18.77
CA ASP A 103 9.39 12.32 18.87
C ASP A 103 10.32 13.24 19.69
N LEU A 104 10.92 12.70 20.75
CA LEU A 104 11.90 13.45 21.54
C LEU A 104 13.07 13.92 20.68
N LEU A 105 13.67 13.03 19.90
CA LEU A 105 14.83 13.36 19.06
C LEU A 105 14.44 14.23 17.87
N SER A 106 13.21 14.15 17.39
CA SER A 106 12.69 15.10 16.38
C SER A 106 12.68 16.54 16.91
N GLY A 107 12.33 16.74 18.19
CA GLY A 107 12.32 18.04 18.86
C GLY A 107 13.67 18.46 19.45
N ARG A 108 14.54 17.50 19.79
CA ARG A 108 15.82 17.69 20.48
C ARG A 108 16.93 16.85 19.81
N PRO A 109 17.31 17.12 18.55
CA PRO A 109 18.26 16.31 17.77
C PRO A 109 19.67 16.23 18.42
N GLU A 110 20.06 17.22 19.19
CA GLU A 110 21.34 17.25 19.91
C GLU A 110 21.47 16.13 20.99
N LEU A 111 20.37 15.49 21.37
CA LEU A 111 20.40 14.37 22.32
C LEU A 111 20.77 13.03 21.66
N SER A 112 20.85 12.98 20.33
CA SER A 112 21.02 11.74 19.56
C SER A 112 22.23 10.93 20.00
N ALA A 113 23.40 11.55 20.06
CA ALA A 113 24.65 10.89 20.42
C ALA A 113 24.65 10.37 21.85
N ALA A 114 24.02 11.10 22.78
CA ALA A 114 23.97 10.71 24.20
C ALA A 114 22.95 9.58 24.46
N LEU A 115 21.86 9.50 23.68
CA LEU A 115 20.78 8.52 23.89
C LEU A 115 20.91 7.24 23.06
N PHE A 116 21.69 7.26 21.98
CA PHE A 116 21.90 6.07 21.16
C PHE A 116 22.46 4.87 21.93
N PRO A 117 23.50 5.03 22.78
CA PRO A 117 24.03 3.90 23.56
C PRO A 117 22.98 3.25 24.48
N GLU A 118 22.08 4.04 25.05
CA GLU A 118 20.99 3.52 25.88
C GLU A 118 19.98 2.70 25.05
N ALA A 119 19.65 3.18 23.84
CA ALA A 119 18.81 2.43 22.89
C ALA A 119 19.48 1.12 22.47
N GLU A 120 20.78 1.13 22.25
CA GLU A 120 21.58 -0.03 21.86
C GLU A 120 21.80 -1.03 23.01
N ALA A 121 22.15 -0.54 24.21
CA ALA A 121 22.42 -1.38 25.40
C ALA A 121 21.16 -2.03 25.95
N GLY A 122 20.01 -1.42 25.79
CA GLY A 122 18.71 -1.94 26.21
C GLY A 122 18.37 -3.31 25.62
N LEU A 123 18.94 -3.67 24.46
CA LEU A 123 18.67 -4.91 23.74
C LEU A 123 19.23 -6.17 24.40
N ALA A 124 20.38 -6.07 25.04
CA ALA A 124 20.99 -7.22 25.74
C ALA A 124 20.17 -7.70 26.95
N LYS A 125 19.14 -6.98 27.36
CA LYS A 125 18.36 -7.22 28.58
C LYS A 125 16.86 -7.43 28.38
N ILE A 126 16.35 -7.43 27.13
CA ILE A 126 14.91 -7.27 26.88
C ILE A 126 14.35 -8.45 26.08
N GLU A 127 13.12 -8.85 26.44
CA GLU A 127 12.29 -9.80 25.72
C GLU A 127 12.18 -9.46 24.22
N ALA A 128 12.08 -10.47 23.38
CA ALA A 128 12.03 -10.37 21.91
C ALA A 128 11.05 -9.28 21.37
N ASN A 129 10.04 -8.93 22.15
CA ASN A 129 9.03 -7.92 21.79
C ASN A 129 9.56 -6.47 21.72
N CYS A 130 10.73 -6.18 22.31
CA CYS A 130 11.28 -4.83 22.37
C CYS A 130 12.32 -4.52 21.28
N VAL A 131 12.79 -5.52 20.52
CA VAL A 131 13.80 -5.35 19.46
C VAL A 131 13.37 -4.32 18.43
N TYR A 132 12.11 -4.38 17.97
CA TYR A 132 11.56 -3.43 17.01
C TYR A 132 11.52 -1.99 17.53
N SER A 133 11.09 -1.82 18.77
CA SER A 133 11.05 -0.50 19.41
C SER A 133 12.42 0.09 19.62
N ALA A 134 13.40 -0.74 20.02
CA ALA A 134 14.78 -0.34 20.17
C ALA A 134 15.44 0.06 18.84
N ALA A 135 15.19 -0.71 17.78
CA ALA A 135 15.66 -0.38 16.45
C ALA A 135 15.00 0.91 15.91
N ALA A 136 13.73 1.17 16.25
CA ALA A 136 13.07 2.43 15.91
C ALA A 136 13.70 3.63 16.63
N ALA A 137 14.03 3.48 17.91
CA ALA A 137 14.72 4.50 18.69
C ALA A 137 16.13 4.77 18.16
N ALA A 138 16.90 3.73 17.86
CA ALA A 138 18.22 3.84 17.26
C ALA A 138 18.19 4.50 15.89
N LYS A 139 17.20 4.14 15.06
CA LYS A 139 16.95 4.81 13.77
C LYS A 139 16.70 6.31 13.96
N ALA A 140 15.84 6.68 14.92
CA ALA A 140 15.56 8.08 15.20
C ALA A 140 16.84 8.85 15.62
N ALA A 141 17.68 8.22 16.47
CA ALA A 141 18.97 8.80 16.86
C ALA A 141 19.89 9.00 15.64
N LEU A 142 20.01 7.99 14.77
CA LEU A 142 20.78 8.07 13.55
C LEU A 142 20.28 9.19 12.62
N LEU A 143 18.98 9.32 12.43
CA LEU A 143 18.41 10.35 11.56
C LEU A 143 18.59 11.78 12.08
N CYS A 144 18.81 11.96 13.37
CA CYS A 144 18.99 13.27 14.01
C CYS A 144 20.45 13.63 14.29
N ALA A 145 21.37 12.65 14.21
CA ALA A 145 22.79 12.83 14.46
C ALA A 145 23.49 13.64 13.36
N SER A 146 24.68 14.16 13.64
CA SER A 146 25.60 14.61 12.62
C SER A 146 26.19 13.44 11.84
N ASP A 147 26.70 13.66 10.63
CA ASP A 147 27.30 12.60 9.79
C ASP A 147 28.40 11.83 10.53
N ARG A 148 29.23 12.54 11.29
CA ARG A 148 30.31 11.94 12.09
C ARG A 148 29.78 11.03 13.19
N GLU A 149 28.74 11.45 13.91
CA GLU A 149 28.09 10.69 14.95
C GLU A 149 27.35 9.48 14.37
N ALA A 150 26.62 9.71 13.26
CA ALA A 150 25.89 8.65 12.56
C ALA A 150 26.84 7.56 12.06
N ALA A 151 28.05 7.92 11.55
CA ALA A 151 29.07 6.95 11.16
C ALA A 151 29.48 6.04 12.34
N ALA A 152 29.77 6.65 13.48
CA ALA A 152 30.16 5.90 14.69
C ALA A 152 29.01 5.01 15.22
N MET A 153 27.77 5.50 15.17
CA MET A 153 26.58 4.74 15.57
C MET A 153 26.34 3.54 14.64
N LEU A 154 26.51 3.70 13.32
CA LEU A 154 26.41 2.61 12.35
C LEU A 154 27.48 1.56 12.61
N ASP A 155 28.74 1.96 12.83
CA ASP A 155 29.81 1.04 13.16
C ASP A 155 29.50 0.25 14.45
N SER A 156 28.95 0.89 15.46
CA SER A 156 28.57 0.22 16.71
C SER A 156 27.40 -0.73 16.51
N ALA A 157 26.31 -0.26 15.87
CA ALA A 157 25.08 -1.04 15.67
C ALA A 157 25.28 -2.29 14.80
N PHE A 158 26.18 -2.22 13.82
CA PHE A 158 26.45 -3.31 12.90
C PHE A 158 27.74 -4.09 13.21
N ARG A 159 28.35 -3.83 14.36
CA ARG A 159 29.52 -4.59 14.79
C ARG A 159 29.11 -6.07 15.01
N PRO A 160 29.92 -7.03 14.57
CA PRO A 160 29.61 -8.47 14.70
C PRO A 160 29.66 -8.90 16.18
N ALA A 161 28.49 -8.85 16.82
CA ALA A 161 28.27 -9.42 18.16
C ALA A 161 26.97 -10.22 18.10
N GLU A 162 26.97 -11.47 18.63
CA GLU A 162 25.78 -12.35 18.67
C GLU A 162 24.61 -11.65 19.36
N GLU A 163 24.89 -10.95 20.44
CA GLU A 163 23.90 -10.20 21.23
C GLU A 163 23.16 -9.07 20.46
N LYS A 164 23.73 -8.64 19.33
CA LYS A 164 23.18 -7.55 18.50
C LYS A 164 22.60 -8.02 17.16
N GLU A 165 22.62 -9.30 16.85
CA GLU A 165 22.23 -9.78 15.52
C GLU A 165 20.79 -9.40 15.16
N ASP A 166 19.84 -9.61 16.07
CA ASP A 166 18.43 -9.27 15.83
C ASP A 166 18.22 -7.76 15.69
N PHE A 167 18.91 -6.97 16.48
CA PHE A 167 18.88 -5.51 16.36
C PHE A 167 19.45 -5.04 15.02
N SER A 168 20.64 -5.50 14.65
CA SER A 168 21.27 -5.16 13.40
C SER A 168 20.38 -5.55 12.21
N ARG A 169 19.70 -6.70 12.29
CA ARG A 169 18.74 -7.16 11.27
C ARG A 169 17.54 -6.23 11.12
N VAL A 170 16.97 -5.76 12.24
CA VAL A 170 15.84 -4.83 12.22
C VAL A 170 16.27 -3.44 11.75
N LEU A 171 17.41 -2.95 12.21
CA LEU A 171 17.96 -1.66 11.81
C LEU A 171 18.39 -1.65 10.32
N TYR A 172 18.84 -2.80 9.81
CA TYR A 172 19.17 -2.99 8.39
C TYR A 172 18.04 -2.53 7.46
N ARG A 173 16.79 -2.74 7.84
CA ARG A 173 15.61 -2.27 7.08
C ARG A 173 15.50 -0.76 6.94
N SER A 174 16.29 0.00 7.70
CA SER A 174 16.24 1.47 7.71
C SER A 174 17.42 2.12 6.98
N LEU A 175 18.36 1.33 6.43
CA LEU A 175 19.57 1.87 5.81
C LEU A 175 19.28 2.85 4.66
N GLY A 176 18.25 2.60 3.85
CA GLY A 176 17.86 3.53 2.78
C GLY A 176 17.37 4.87 3.30
N GLN A 177 16.67 4.91 4.44
CA GLN A 177 16.25 6.16 5.08
C GLN A 177 17.42 6.88 5.73
N ILE A 178 18.36 6.13 6.33
CA ILE A 178 19.57 6.68 6.91
C ILE A 178 20.44 7.29 5.80
N TYR A 179 20.55 6.61 4.66
CA TYR A 179 21.23 7.15 3.46
C TYR A 179 20.65 8.51 3.03
N SER A 180 19.33 8.60 2.93
CA SER A 180 18.69 9.85 2.48
C SER A 180 18.97 11.03 3.43
N ARG A 181 19.25 10.76 4.69
CA ARG A 181 19.63 11.77 5.69
C ARG A 181 21.12 12.07 5.71
N HIS A 182 21.95 11.05 5.48
CA HIS A 182 23.41 11.09 5.55
C HIS A 182 24.07 10.63 4.24
N PRO A 183 23.92 11.35 3.11
CA PRO A 183 24.51 10.93 1.82
C PRO A 183 26.04 10.83 1.87
N ALA A 184 26.69 11.53 2.78
CA ALA A 184 28.14 11.44 2.99
C ALA A 184 28.59 10.04 3.44
N LEU A 185 27.70 9.23 4.01
CA LEU A 185 27.99 7.87 4.48
C LEU A 185 27.70 6.79 3.43
N LYS A 186 27.56 7.18 2.17
CA LYS A 186 27.13 6.27 1.09
C LYS A 186 27.92 4.98 1.01
N GLU A 187 29.26 5.04 1.05
CA GLU A 187 30.10 3.85 0.93
C GLU A 187 29.98 2.93 2.13
N GLN A 188 29.86 3.48 3.32
CA GLN A 188 29.60 2.70 4.53
C GLN A 188 28.25 2.00 4.46
N ILE A 189 27.21 2.70 4.01
CA ILE A 189 25.86 2.15 3.90
C ILE A 189 25.78 1.06 2.81
N PHE A 190 26.38 1.26 1.64
CA PHE A 190 26.45 0.21 0.62
C PHE A 190 27.24 -1.01 1.11
N SER A 191 28.35 -0.81 1.84
CA SER A 191 29.08 -1.91 2.46
C SER A 191 28.23 -2.70 3.45
N LEU A 192 27.41 -2.01 4.25
CA LEU A 192 26.46 -2.64 5.17
C LEU A 192 25.35 -3.40 4.44
N LEU A 193 24.80 -2.85 3.36
CA LEU A 193 23.79 -3.51 2.54
C LEU A 193 24.28 -4.84 1.96
N GLU A 194 25.54 -4.91 1.57
CA GLU A 194 26.17 -6.10 0.97
C GLU A 194 26.87 -7.01 1.99
N THR A 195 26.75 -6.72 3.29
CA THR A 195 27.38 -7.53 4.36
C THR A 195 26.83 -8.95 4.36
N PRO A 196 27.64 -10.01 4.11
CA PRO A 196 27.14 -11.38 3.94
C PRO A 196 26.33 -11.91 5.14
N ARG A 197 26.62 -11.43 6.35
CA ARG A 197 25.89 -11.82 7.56
C ARG A 197 24.43 -11.36 7.52
N LEU A 198 24.15 -10.19 6.93
CA LEU A 198 22.84 -9.56 6.89
C LEU A 198 22.14 -9.77 5.56
N LEU A 199 22.90 -9.87 4.47
CA LEU A 199 22.40 -10.10 3.12
C LEU A 199 22.15 -11.60 2.88
N LYS A 200 21.15 -12.13 3.58
CA LYS A 200 20.66 -13.51 3.43
C LYS A 200 19.29 -13.51 2.75
N PRO A 201 18.85 -14.62 2.14
CA PRO A 201 17.57 -14.70 1.42
C PRO A 201 16.36 -14.19 2.23
N GLN A 202 16.33 -14.42 3.54
CA GLN A 202 15.27 -13.94 4.42
C GLN A 202 15.26 -12.41 4.60
N ASN A 203 16.32 -11.70 4.20
CA ASN A 203 16.42 -10.23 4.31
C ASN A 203 16.41 -9.54 2.94
N TYR A 204 16.21 -10.28 1.84
CA TYR A 204 16.18 -9.67 0.50
C TYR A 204 15.05 -8.64 0.33
N ASP A 205 13.92 -8.80 1.03
CA ASP A 205 12.86 -7.80 1.05
C ASP A 205 13.35 -6.45 1.58
N ALA A 206 14.12 -6.48 2.67
CA ALA A 206 14.72 -5.28 3.26
C ALA A 206 15.83 -4.69 2.36
N PHE A 207 16.65 -5.55 1.75
CA PHE A 207 17.69 -5.12 0.81
C PHE A 207 17.10 -4.37 -0.38
N TYR A 208 16.09 -4.95 -1.05
CA TYR A 208 15.43 -4.32 -2.19
C TYR A 208 14.71 -3.01 -1.81
N SER A 209 14.06 -2.98 -0.65
CA SER A 209 13.42 -1.75 -0.16
C SER A 209 14.43 -0.62 0.08
N ASN A 210 15.59 -0.93 0.66
CA ASN A 210 16.65 0.06 0.86
C ASN A 210 17.20 0.55 -0.48
N LEU A 211 17.46 -0.34 -1.43
CA LEU A 211 17.93 0.04 -2.76
C LEU A 211 16.92 0.96 -3.47
N GLY A 212 15.62 0.65 -3.36
CA GLY A 212 14.57 1.50 -3.90
C GLY A 212 14.59 2.91 -3.32
N GLN A 213 14.73 3.02 -2.01
CA GLN A 213 14.82 4.32 -1.31
C GLN A 213 16.06 5.11 -1.73
N ILE A 214 17.22 4.46 -1.84
CA ILE A 214 18.47 5.09 -2.29
C ILE A 214 18.32 5.58 -3.74
N GLY A 215 17.88 4.72 -4.66
CA GLY A 215 17.73 5.07 -6.07
C GLY A 215 16.63 6.12 -6.34
N LEU A 216 15.65 6.23 -5.44
CA LEU A 216 14.63 7.27 -5.47
C LEU A 216 15.20 8.61 -5.02
N PHE A 217 16.01 8.61 -3.96
CA PHE A 217 16.58 9.80 -3.35
C PHE A 217 17.77 10.36 -4.15
N ASP A 218 18.67 9.48 -4.60
CA ASP A 218 19.93 9.84 -5.26
C ASP A 218 20.00 9.32 -6.70
N ALA A 219 19.71 10.21 -7.65
CA ALA A 219 19.78 9.88 -9.07
C ALA A 219 21.22 9.51 -9.51
N GLY A 220 22.26 10.02 -8.84
CA GLY A 220 23.66 9.72 -9.14
C GLY A 220 24.04 8.26 -8.84
N GLU A 221 23.45 7.67 -7.80
CA GLU A 221 23.69 6.28 -7.41
C GLU A 221 22.72 5.30 -8.08
N ARG A 222 21.76 5.78 -8.87
CA ARG A 222 20.74 4.94 -9.51
C ARG A 222 21.34 3.83 -10.38
N GLY A 223 22.40 4.11 -11.11
CA GLY A 223 23.11 3.10 -11.90
C GLY A 223 23.66 1.96 -11.04
N ARG A 224 24.27 2.25 -9.89
CA ARG A 224 24.74 1.26 -8.92
C ARG A 224 23.58 0.43 -8.35
N VAL A 225 22.50 1.10 -7.97
CA VAL A 225 21.28 0.46 -7.47
C VAL A 225 20.68 -0.50 -8.52
N ILE A 226 20.57 -0.07 -9.77
CA ILE A 226 20.08 -0.89 -10.89
C ILE A 226 20.98 -2.13 -11.09
N GLY A 227 22.29 -1.96 -11.03
CA GLY A 227 23.25 -3.08 -11.13
C GLY A 227 23.04 -4.12 -10.02
N LEU A 228 22.89 -3.66 -8.78
CA LEU A 228 22.60 -4.54 -7.63
C LEU A 228 21.25 -5.23 -7.77
N LEU A 229 20.20 -4.51 -8.10
CA LEU A 229 18.86 -5.07 -8.34
C LEU A 229 18.91 -6.14 -9.42
N SER A 230 19.54 -5.88 -10.57
CA SER A 230 19.67 -6.82 -11.68
C SER A 230 20.39 -8.10 -11.28
N SER A 231 21.50 -7.97 -10.53
CA SER A 231 22.30 -9.11 -10.05
C SER A 231 21.50 -9.98 -9.07
N TYR A 232 20.86 -9.37 -8.09
CA TYR A 232 20.17 -10.11 -7.02
C TYR A 232 18.81 -10.67 -7.46
N LEU A 233 18.08 -10.01 -8.35
CA LEU A 233 16.81 -10.52 -8.90
C LEU A 233 16.98 -11.83 -9.70
N GLN A 234 18.17 -12.11 -10.22
CA GLN A 234 18.45 -13.35 -10.96
C GLN A 234 18.83 -14.52 -10.06
N LYS A 235 19.11 -14.28 -8.76
CA LYS A 235 19.49 -15.34 -7.83
C LYS A 235 18.32 -16.29 -7.59
N GLY A 236 18.62 -17.60 -7.55
CA GLY A 236 17.61 -18.64 -7.37
C GLY A 236 17.05 -18.77 -5.95
N ASP A 237 17.65 -18.08 -4.98
CA ASP A 237 17.25 -18.07 -3.57
C ASP A 237 16.27 -16.94 -3.18
N ASN A 238 15.78 -16.21 -4.18
CA ASN A 238 14.67 -15.26 -3.98
C ASN A 238 13.38 -15.98 -3.54
N THR A 239 12.56 -15.25 -2.78
CA THR A 239 11.21 -15.67 -2.42
C THR A 239 10.17 -14.81 -3.14
N PRO A 240 8.89 -15.22 -3.25
CA PRO A 240 7.83 -14.38 -3.80
C PRO A 240 7.72 -13.03 -3.08
N ALA A 241 7.91 -13.02 -1.76
CA ALA A 241 7.86 -11.80 -0.95
C ALA A 241 9.01 -10.85 -1.28
N SER A 242 10.24 -11.37 -1.42
CA SER A 242 11.40 -10.56 -1.79
C SER A 242 11.28 -9.99 -3.21
N LEU A 243 10.80 -10.80 -4.17
CA LEU A 243 10.53 -10.32 -5.54
C LEU A 243 9.47 -9.24 -5.57
N THR A 244 8.40 -9.40 -4.77
CA THR A 244 7.36 -8.35 -4.63
C THR A 244 7.95 -7.05 -4.08
N ALA A 245 8.85 -7.12 -3.10
CA ALA A 245 9.54 -5.95 -2.55
C ALA A 245 10.43 -5.29 -3.61
N ALA A 246 11.18 -6.09 -4.38
CA ALA A 246 12.01 -5.59 -5.47
C ALA A 246 11.18 -4.86 -6.55
N TYR A 247 10.06 -5.44 -6.99
CA TYR A 247 9.19 -4.80 -7.97
C TYR A 247 8.60 -3.49 -7.47
N LYS A 248 8.20 -3.42 -6.20
CA LYS A 248 7.74 -2.16 -5.59
C LYS A 248 8.84 -1.10 -5.58
N ALA A 249 10.06 -1.49 -5.19
CA ALA A 249 11.21 -0.59 -5.18
C ALA A 249 11.52 -0.04 -6.58
N VAL A 250 11.54 -0.91 -7.59
CA VAL A 250 11.70 -0.50 -9.00
C VAL A 250 10.56 0.40 -9.45
N GLY A 251 9.31 0.07 -9.10
CA GLY A 251 8.14 0.87 -9.46
C GLY A 251 8.15 2.27 -8.85
N GLU A 252 8.61 2.41 -7.60
CA GLU A 252 8.79 3.72 -6.96
C GLU A 252 9.84 4.57 -7.70
N MET A 253 10.97 3.96 -8.08
CA MET A 253 11.98 4.65 -8.90
C MET A 253 11.46 5.00 -10.29
N MET A 254 10.69 4.11 -10.95
CA MET A 254 10.06 4.39 -12.24
C MET A 254 9.08 5.58 -12.18
N ALA A 255 8.37 5.74 -11.08
CA ALA A 255 7.45 6.85 -10.89
C ALA A 255 8.17 8.22 -10.80
N ALA A 256 9.44 8.21 -10.39
CA ALA A 256 10.27 9.40 -10.24
C ALA A 256 11.30 9.62 -11.36
N ALA A 257 11.44 8.65 -12.28
CA ALA A 257 12.41 8.72 -13.37
C ALA A 257 11.79 9.30 -14.65
N ASP A 258 12.53 10.17 -15.34
CA ASP A 258 12.16 10.66 -16.67
C ASP A 258 12.34 9.55 -17.72
N ASP A 259 13.43 8.79 -17.64
CA ASP A 259 13.68 7.60 -18.47
C ASP A 259 13.50 6.32 -17.64
N LYS A 260 12.57 5.48 -18.06
CA LYS A 260 12.15 4.25 -17.35
C LYS A 260 12.72 2.97 -17.95
N ARG A 261 13.35 3.02 -19.12
CA ARG A 261 13.74 1.85 -19.92
C ARG A 261 14.62 0.85 -19.18
N GLU A 262 15.61 1.33 -18.43
CA GLU A 262 16.47 0.44 -17.65
C GLU A 262 15.71 -0.23 -16.51
N LEU A 263 14.89 0.52 -15.80
CA LEU A 263 14.06 0.03 -14.69
C LEU A 263 13.01 -0.98 -15.17
N GLU A 264 12.38 -0.74 -16.31
CA GLU A 264 11.49 -1.72 -16.96
C GLU A 264 12.24 -2.99 -17.34
N THR A 265 13.47 -2.87 -17.84
CA THR A 265 14.32 -4.01 -18.18
C THR A 265 14.64 -4.85 -16.95
N VAL A 266 15.02 -4.20 -15.84
CA VAL A 266 15.24 -4.87 -14.53
C VAL A 266 14.02 -5.65 -14.09
N MET A 267 12.84 -5.02 -14.17
CA MET A 267 11.58 -5.67 -13.76
C MET A 267 11.23 -6.86 -14.65
N ARG A 268 11.40 -6.74 -15.98
CA ARG A 268 11.18 -7.85 -16.93
C ARG A 268 12.17 -8.99 -16.71
N THR A 269 13.42 -8.69 -16.36
CA THR A 269 14.42 -9.69 -15.98
C THR A 269 14.00 -10.42 -14.71
N GLY A 270 13.53 -9.69 -13.70
CA GLY A 270 13.01 -10.28 -12.47
C GLY A 270 11.82 -11.22 -12.70
N LEU A 271 10.95 -10.91 -13.66
CA LEU A 271 9.81 -11.77 -14.03
C LEU A 271 10.23 -13.16 -14.56
N GLN A 272 11.46 -13.33 -14.99
CA GLN A 272 12.00 -14.63 -15.43
C GLN A 272 12.41 -15.52 -14.24
N ASN A 273 12.53 -14.98 -13.04
CA ASN A 273 12.89 -15.74 -11.85
C ASN A 273 11.80 -16.78 -11.54
N ALA A 274 12.22 -18.03 -11.33
CA ALA A 274 11.31 -19.16 -11.07
C ALA A 274 10.55 -19.05 -9.74
N ALA A 275 11.06 -18.28 -8.79
CA ALA A 275 10.42 -18.04 -7.49
C ALA A 275 9.19 -17.11 -7.57
N ASN A 276 8.91 -16.53 -8.73
CA ASN A 276 7.70 -15.69 -8.90
C ASN A 276 6.43 -16.52 -8.71
N ASP A 277 5.57 -16.05 -7.81
CA ASP A 277 4.19 -16.51 -7.69
C ASP A 277 3.20 -15.58 -8.42
N THR A 278 1.92 -15.84 -8.25
CA THR A 278 0.86 -15.00 -8.85
C THR A 278 0.89 -13.56 -8.32
N VAL A 279 1.22 -13.36 -7.05
CA VAL A 279 1.21 -12.01 -6.41
C VAL A 279 2.38 -11.18 -6.90
N SER A 280 3.59 -11.73 -6.90
CA SER A 280 4.79 -11.05 -7.39
C SER A 280 4.67 -10.69 -8.88
N ARG A 281 4.22 -11.64 -9.72
CA ARG A 281 4.00 -11.40 -11.16
C ARG A 281 2.97 -10.29 -11.40
N LYS A 282 1.81 -10.33 -10.73
CA LYS A 282 0.79 -9.28 -10.85
C LYS A 282 1.31 -7.92 -10.41
N THR A 283 2.16 -7.87 -9.37
CA THR A 283 2.79 -6.62 -8.94
C THR A 283 3.69 -6.04 -10.05
N ALA A 284 4.53 -6.86 -10.66
CA ALA A 284 5.40 -6.44 -11.74
C ALA A 284 4.62 -6.00 -12.99
N TRP A 285 3.66 -6.79 -13.46
CA TRP A 285 2.84 -6.46 -14.65
C TRP A 285 2.07 -5.15 -14.47
N ARG A 286 1.53 -4.92 -13.27
CA ARG A 286 0.85 -3.67 -12.94
C ARG A 286 1.77 -2.47 -13.08
N LEU A 287 2.97 -2.56 -12.49
CA LEU A 287 3.95 -1.48 -12.51
C LEU A 287 4.54 -1.22 -13.90
N LEU A 288 4.60 -2.26 -14.73
CA LEU A 288 4.99 -2.16 -16.14
C LEU A 288 3.87 -1.63 -17.04
N GLY A 289 2.62 -1.55 -16.55
CA GLY A 289 1.47 -1.28 -17.40
C GLY A 289 1.13 -2.43 -18.37
N ASP A 290 1.59 -3.63 -18.06
CA ASP A 290 1.35 -4.84 -18.86
C ASP A 290 -0.01 -5.45 -18.49
N TYR A 291 -1.07 -4.82 -18.95
CA TYR A 291 -2.44 -5.19 -18.62
C TYR A 291 -2.87 -6.51 -19.27
N ASP A 292 -2.28 -6.89 -20.38
CA ASP A 292 -2.58 -8.15 -21.07
C ASP A 292 -2.18 -9.37 -20.21
N ASN A 293 -1.02 -9.30 -19.56
CA ASN A 293 -0.59 -10.33 -18.62
C ASN A 293 -1.30 -10.23 -17.27
N LEU A 294 -1.63 -9.02 -16.83
CA LEU A 294 -2.35 -8.80 -15.58
C LEU A 294 -3.77 -9.38 -15.61
N CYS A 295 -4.48 -9.21 -16.74
CA CYS A 295 -5.86 -9.64 -16.98
C CYS A 295 -5.96 -10.94 -17.78
N SER A 296 -5.01 -11.83 -17.67
CA SER A 296 -4.84 -13.02 -18.51
C SER A 296 -5.96 -14.07 -18.39
N ARG A 297 -6.95 -13.88 -17.53
CA ARG A 297 -8.08 -14.81 -17.35
C ARG A 297 -9.38 -14.07 -17.22
N VAL A 298 -10.09 -13.98 -18.33
CA VAL A 298 -11.51 -13.61 -18.36
C VAL A 298 -12.35 -14.87 -18.32
N SER A 299 -13.31 -14.93 -17.40
CA SER A 299 -14.29 -16.00 -17.35
C SER A 299 -15.68 -15.42 -17.52
N PHE A 300 -16.45 -16.00 -18.43
CA PHE A 300 -17.84 -15.63 -18.65
C PHE A 300 -18.73 -16.61 -17.90
N CYS A 301 -19.65 -16.09 -17.12
CA CYS A 301 -20.56 -16.89 -16.32
C CYS A 301 -22.01 -16.55 -16.66
N ARG A 302 -22.85 -17.57 -16.76
CA ARG A 302 -24.30 -17.45 -16.80
C ARG A 302 -24.87 -17.89 -15.48
N ARG A 303 -25.88 -17.20 -15.03
CA ARG A 303 -26.63 -17.64 -13.88
C ARG A 303 -27.52 -18.82 -14.25
N VAL A 304 -27.54 -19.83 -13.39
CA VAL A 304 -28.38 -20.98 -13.51
C VAL A 304 -29.14 -21.23 -12.18
N GLU A 305 -30.36 -21.71 -12.27
CA GLU A 305 -31.07 -22.16 -11.09
C GLU A 305 -30.62 -23.58 -10.71
N LYS A 306 -30.29 -23.79 -9.44
CA LYS A 306 -30.08 -25.11 -8.87
C LYS A 306 -31.42 -25.63 -8.36
N SER A 307 -31.81 -26.80 -8.82
CA SER A 307 -33.17 -27.36 -8.71
C SER A 307 -33.63 -27.82 -7.31
N ALA A 308 -32.82 -27.74 -6.24
CA ALA A 308 -33.19 -28.29 -4.95
C ALA A 308 -33.43 -27.30 -3.81
N ASP A 309 -32.75 -26.15 -3.77
CA ASP A 309 -32.76 -25.27 -2.58
C ASP A 309 -32.93 -23.78 -2.87
N ASN A 310 -33.44 -23.37 -4.01
CA ASN A 310 -33.43 -21.95 -4.43
C ASN A 310 -32.02 -21.30 -4.41
N GLU A 311 -30.98 -22.08 -4.25
CA GLU A 311 -29.62 -21.60 -4.37
C GLU A 311 -29.24 -21.37 -5.83
N PHE A 312 -28.71 -20.18 -6.09
CA PHE A 312 -28.28 -19.75 -7.40
C PHE A 312 -26.85 -20.20 -7.66
N GLY A 313 -26.64 -20.86 -8.79
CA GLY A 313 -25.31 -21.24 -9.26
C GLY A 313 -24.84 -20.36 -10.41
N LEU A 314 -23.53 -20.34 -10.62
CA LEU A 314 -22.90 -19.82 -11.82
C LEU A 314 -22.42 -20.97 -12.69
N GLN A 315 -22.76 -20.92 -13.97
CA GLN A 315 -22.20 -21.81 -14.98
C GLN A 315 -21.24 -21.01 -15.87
N ARG A 316 -20.03 -21.49 -16.03
CA ARG A 316 -19.11 -20.93 -17.03
C ARG A 316 -19.65 -21.21 -18.43
N VAL A 317 -19.59 -20.19 -19.29
CA VAL A 317 -20.07 -20.28 -20.67
C VAL A 317 -18.95 -19.92 -21.64
N GLU A 318 -18.79 -20.76 -22.66
CA GLU A 318 -17.84 -20.51 -23.74
C GLU A 318 -18.51 -19.85 -24.92
N THR A 319 -19.78 -20.12 -25.15
CA THR A 319 -20.56 -19.57 -26.26
C THR A 319 -21.81 -18.86 -25.74
N ILE A 320 -22.19 -17.77 -26.40
CA ILE A 320 -23.35 -16.95 -26.08
C ILE A 320 -24.21 -16.86 -27.34
N ASP A 321 -25.48 -17.13 -27.20
CA ASP A 321 -26.43 -16.95 -28.31
C ASP A 321 -26.68 -15.45 -28.54
N ALA A 322 -26.28 -14.96 -29.71
CA ALA A 322 -26.49 -13.56 -30.10
C ALA A 322 -27.96 -13.19 -30.31
N GLY A 323 -28.86 -14.18 -30.48
CA GLY A 323 -30.30 -13.99 -30.60
C GLY A 323 -31.03 -13.98 -29.27
N GLU A 324 -30.40 -14.40 -28.17
CA GLU A 324 -31.01 -14.47 -26.84
C GLU A 324 -31.12 -13.07 -26.20
N LEU A 325 -32.24 -12.84 -25.49
CA LEU A 325 -32.36 -11.68 -24.64
C LEU A 325 -31.43 -11.84 -23.44
N GLY A 326 -30.46 -10.97 -23.29
CA GLY A 326 -29.42 -11.04 -22.28
C GLY A 326 -29.25 -9.74 -21.49
N VAL A 327 -28.90 -9.90 -20.21
CA VAL A 327 -28.37 -8.83 -19.37
C VAL A 327 -26.92 -9.17 -19.06
N LEU A 328 -25.99 -8.32 -19.47
CA LEU A 328 -24.56 -8.46 -19.19
C LEU A 328 -24.20 -7.55 -18.02
N LEU A 329 -23.72 -8.13 -16.93
CA LEU A 329 -23.19 -7.39 -15.79
C LEU A 329 -21.67 -7.21 -15.94
N LEU A 330 -21.25 -5.96 -15.97
CA LEU A 330 -19.85 -5.53 -15.90
C LEU A 330 -19.62 -4.90 -14.52
N GLY A 331 -19.00 -5.66 -13.63
CA GLY A 331 -18.78 -5.22 -12.26
C GLY A 331 -17.52 -4.35 -12.11
N GLY A 332 -17.41 -3.74 -10.95
CA GLY A 332 -16.23 -3.00 -10.51
C GLY A 332 -15.21 -3.88 -9.78
N ASP A 333 -14.40 -3.22 -8.97
CA ASP A 333 -13.31 -3.84 -8.20
C ASP A 333 -13.76 -4.99 -7.27
N GLY A 334 -15.02 -5.00 -6.85
CA GLY A 334 -15.60 -6.06 -6.02
C GLY A 334 -15.92 -7.38 -6.75
N THR A 335 -15.86 -7.44 -8.10
CA THR A 335 -16.28 -8.63 -8.87
C THR A 335 -15.12 -9.48 -9.37
N ARG A 336 -14.07 -9.61 -8.56
CA ARG A 336 -12.84 -10.36 -8.89
C ARG A 336 -12.97 -11.88 -8.78
N SER A 337 -14.07 -12.39 -8.30
CA SER A 337 -14.30 -13.81 -8.09
C SER A 337 -15.71 -14.22 -8.49
N GLU A 338 -15.90 -15.49 -8.81
CA GLU A 338 -17.23 -16.05 -9.07
C GLU A 338 -18.19 -15.85 -7.88
N LYS A 339 -17.66 -15.93 -6.64
CA LYS A 339 -18.46 -15.70 -5.42
C LYS A 339 -18.99 -14.26 -5.35
N ALA A 340 -18.12 -13.28 -5.61
CA ALA A 340 -18.52 -11.87 -5.61
C ALA A 340 -19.48 -11.56 -6.77
N LEU A 341 -19.20 -12.08 -7.97
CA LEU A 341 -20.07 -11.95 -9.12
C LEU A 341 -21.46 -12.54 -8.86
N ASN A 342 -21.53 -13.70 -8.16
CA ASN A 342 -22.80 -14.35 -7.85
C ASN A 342 -23.74 -13.46 -7.01
N GLY A 343 -23.21 -12.67 -6.09
CA GLY A 343 -23.97 -11.68 -5.33
C GLY A 343 -24.62 -10.64 -6.26
N TYR A 344 -23.82 -10.00 -7.10
CA TYR A 344 -24.33 -8.99 -8.06
C TYR A 344 -25.34 -9.56 -9.06
N LEU A 345 -25.07 -10.73 -9.62
CA LEU A 345 -26.03 -11.40 -10.51
C LEU A 345 -27.31 -11.77 -9.80
N GLY A 346 -27.23 -12.09 -8.50
CA GLY A 346 -28.38 -12.35 -7.64
C GLY A 346 -29.32 -11.16 -7.55
N ASP A 347 -28.79 -9.97 -7.38
CA ASP A 347 -29.59 -8.74 -7.28
C ASP A 347 -30.27 -8.40 -8.61
N VAL A 348 -29.54 -8.49 -9.72
CA VAL A 348 -30.11 -8.28 -11.07
C VAL A 348 -31.21 -9.31 -11.36
N TYR A 349 -30.98 -10.57 -11.03
CA TYR A 349 -31.97 -11.60 -11.25
C TYR A 349 -33.21 -11.43 -10.38
N ARG A 350 -33.08 -11.03 -9.13
CA ARG A 350 -34.21 -10.74 -8.23
C ARG A 350 -35.09 -9.66 -8.86
N LEU A 351 -34.49 -8.60 -9.38
CA LEU A 351 -35.21 -7.53 -10.08
C LEU A 351 -35.94 -8.07 -11.30
N LEU A 352 -35.30 -8.91 -12.12
CA LEU A 352 -35.95 -9.53 -13.27
C LEU A 352 -37.11 -10.46 -12.84
N LYS A 353 -36.97 -11.17 -11.72
CA LYS A 353 -38.02 -12.04 -11.16
C LYS A 353 -39.23 -11.26 -10.69
N GLU A 354 -39.02 -10.14 -10.00
CA GLU A 354 -40.08 -9.24 -9.56
C GLU A 354 -40.93 -8.72 -10.74
N HIS A 355 -40.31 -8.56 -11.91
CA HIS A 355 -40.97 -8.11 -13.13
C HIS A 355 -41.38 -9.25 -14.08
N GLY A 356 -41.28 -10.53 -13.70
CA GLY A 356 -41.65 -11.64 -14.54
C GLY A 356 -40.81 -11.87 -15.79
N LEU A 357 -39.57 -11.33 -15.79
CA LEU A 357 -38.65 -11.38 -16.92
C LEU A 357 -37.53 -12.43 -16.79
N HIS A 358 -37.39 -13.06 -15.65
CA HIS A 358 -36.29 -13.97 -15.32
C HIS A 358 -36.24 -15.24 -16.19
N GLU A 359 -37.37 -15.72 -16.68
CA GLU A 359 -37.43 -16.85 -17.60
C GLU A 359 -37.13 -16.46 -19.06
N LYS A 360 -37.23 -15.19 -19.39
CA LYS A 360 -37.08 -14.66 -20.75
C LYS A 360 -35.71 -14.11 -21.04
N ALA A 361 -34.94 -13.74 -20.03
CA ALA A 361 -33.64 -13.08 -20.16
C ALA A 361 -32.55 -13.89 -19.46
N ALA A 362 -31.50 -14.21 -20.19
CA ALA A 362 -30.29 -14.78 -19.61
C ALA A 362 -29.46 -13.69 -18.88
N VAL A 363 -28.98 -14.00 -17.70
CA VAL A 363 -28.13 -13.08 -16.93
C VAL A 363 -26.70 -13.56 -16.97
N TYR A 364 -25.84 -12.74 -17.55
CA TYR A 364 -24.42 -12.98 -17.75
C TYR A 364 -23.59 -12.07 -16.89
N GLY A 365 -22.44 -12.54 -16.47
CA GLY A 365 -21.44 -11.73 -15.82
C GLY A 365 -20.04 -12.11 -16.24
N VAL A 366 -19.14 -11.19 -16.04
CA VAL A 366 -17.72 -11.33 -16.35
C VAL A 366 -16.92 -11.32 -15.06
N VAL A 367 -16.15 -12.38 -14.83
CA VAL A 367 -15.09 -12.38 -13.81
C VAL A 367 -13.81 -11.98 -14.51
N TYR A 368 -13.29 -10.84 -14.16
CA TYR A 368 -12.00 -10.38 -14.63
C TYR A 368 -11.23 -9.76 -13.47
N ASP A 369 -9.93 -10.01 -13.48
CA ASP A 369 -9.06 -9.48 -12.47
C ASP A 369 -8.56 -8.10 -12.94
N PHE A 370 -9.26 -7.05 -12.55
CA PHE A 370 -8.80 -5.69 -12.82
C PHE A 370 -7.47 -5.36 -12.13
N GLY A 371 -6.94 -6.31 -11.35
CA GLY A 371 -5.82 -6.04 -10.46
C GLY A 371 -6.16 -4.84 -9.58
N ASP A 372 -5.21 -4.30 -8.90
CA ASP A 372 -5.40 -3.04 -8.16
C ASP A 372 -5.30 -1.81 -9.10
N PHE A 373 -5.92 -1.86 -10.27
CA PHE A 373 -5.93 -0.75 -11.23
C PHE A 373 -6.40 0.54 -10.55
N MET A 374 -7.43 0.43 -9.70
CA MET A 374 -7.91 1.53 -8.86
C MET A 374 -6.91 1.94 -7.79
N ASN A 375 -6.15 1.00 -7.20
CA ASN A 375 -5.16 1.32 -6.17
C ASN A 375 -3.94 2.05 -6.73
N VAL A 376 -3.54 1.80 -7.97
CA VAL A 376 -2.48 2.59 -8.63
C VAL A 376 -2.96 4.02 -8.84
N GLY A 377 -4.19 4.21 -9.31
CA GLY A 377 -4.82 5.54 -9.42
C GLY A 377 -4.95 6.23 -8.06
N PHE A 378 -5.39 5.53 -7.01
CA PHE A 378 -5.53 6.08 -5.65
C PHE A 378 -4.18 6.34 -4.97
N ALA A 379 -3.21 5.46 -5.11
CA ALA A 379 -1.86 5.67 -4.57
C ALA A 379 -1.17 6.85 -5.26
N ARG A 380 -1.30 6.95 -6.58
CA ARG A 380 -0.82 8.08 -7.37
C ARG A 380 -1.56 9.37 -7.01
N ARG A 381 -2.89 9.32 -6.83
CA ARG A 381 -3.68 10.45 -6.37
C ARG A 381 -3.23 10.94 -5.00
N ARG A 382 -3.02 10.07 -4.00
CA ARG A 382 -2.50 10.45 -2.68
C ARG A 382 -1.10 11.04 -2.76
N GLN A 383 -0.21 10.49 -3.59
CA GLN A 383 1.12 11.07 -3.80
C GLN A 383 1.05 12.45 -4.45
N MET A 384 0.14 12.65 -5.39
CA MET A 384 -0.02 13.91 -6.11
C MET A 384 -0.73 14.98 -5.29
N GLU A 385 -1.73 14.60 -4.50
CA GLU A 385 -2.34 15.48 -3.49
C GLU A 385 -1.27 15.93 -2.46
N LYS A 386 -0.38 15.03 -2.08
CA LYS A 386 0.74 15.33 -1.16
C LYS A 386 1.79 16.26 -1.76
N TYR A 387 1.99 16.23 -3.08
CA TYR A 387 3.00 17.04 -3.79
C TYR A 387 2.41 18.23 -4.58
N GLY A 388 1.13 18.55 -4.38
CA GLY A 388 0.51 19.77 -4.92
C GLY A 388 0.35 19.81 -6.44
N ARG A 389 0.36 18.68 -7.12
CA ARG A 389 0.12 18.61 -8.57
C ARG A 389 -1.34 18.24 -8.82
N ASN A 390 -2.12 19.18 -9.33
CA ASN A 390 -3.47 18.94 -9.83
C ASN A 390 -3.40 18.07 -11.10
N ILE A 391 -3.68 16.78 -10.98
CA ILE A 391 -3.91 15.92 -12.14
C ILE A 391 -5.39 15.81 -12.37
N ARG A 392 -5.80 16.14 -13.58
CA ARG A 392 -7.13 15.78 -14.08
C ARG A 392 -7.17 14.27 -14.25
N ILE A 393 -7.91 13.61 -13.36
CA ILE A 393 -8.16 12.16 -13.33
C ILE A 393 -8.70 11.67 -14.68
N ASP A 394 -9.39 12.55 -15.40
CA ASP A 394 -10.03 12.30 -16.69
C ASP A 394 -9.09 11.85 -17.83
N ARG A 395 -7.78 12.12 -17.73
CA ARG A 395 -6.80 11.70 -18.75
C ARG A 395 -6.10 10.38 -18.50
N GLU A 396 -6.02 9.92 -17.24
CA GLU A 396 -5.36 8.64 -16.92
C GLU A 396 -6.30 7.43 -16.97
N LEU A 397 -7.60 7.67 -16.96
CA LEU A 397 -8.65 6.68 -17.20
C LEU A 397 -9.23 6.81 -18.61
N SER A 398 -8.61 7.63 -19.46
CA SER A 398 -8.99 7.81 -20.84
C SER A 398 -8.85 6.49 -21.62
N PRO A 399 -9.82 6.18 -22.48
CA PRO A 399 -9.79 5.02 -23.39
C PRO A 399 -8.59 4.97 -24.35
N GLU A 400 -7.78 6.02 -24.39
CA GLU A 400 -6.62 6.15 -25.30
C GLU A 400 -5.41 5.28 -24.88
N THR A 401 -5.41 4.66 -23.71
CA THR A 401 -4.45 3.60 -23.39
C THR A 401 -4.92 2.31 -24.03
N THR A 402 -4.10 1.70 -24.85
CA THR A 402 -4.30 0.42 -25.55
C THR A 402 -5.32 -0.49 -24.88
N ASP A 403 -6.37 -0.85 -25.61
CA ASP A 403 -7.46 -1.68 -25.11
C ASP A 403 -6.94 -2.91 -24.38
N PRO A 404 -7.25 -3.08 -23.11
CA PRO A 404 -6.88 -4.31 -22.43
C PRO A 404 -7.50 -5.50 -23.13
N LYS A 405 -6.75 -6.57 -23.31
CA LYS A 405 -7.17 -7.81 -23.99
C LYS A 405 -8.55 -8.30 -23.56
N TYR A 406 -8.88 -8.15 -22.25
CA TYR A 406 -10.17 -8.57 -21.72
C TYR A 406 -11.36 -7.82 -22.33
N VAL A 407 -11.19 -6.54 -22.70
CA VAL A 407 -12.27 -5.76 -23.35
C VAL A 407 -12.56 -6.34 -24.74
N GLY A 408 -11.50 -6.69 -25.49
CA GLY A 408 -11.62 -7.38 -26.77
C GLY A 408 -12.35 -8.74 -26.64
N GLU A 409 -12.01 -9.53 -25.62
CA GLU A 409 -12.67 -10.82 -25.36
C GLU A 409 -14.16 -10.66 -25.02
N ILE A 410 -14.53 -9.63 -24.24
CA ILE A 410 -15.94 -9.32 -23.96
C ILE A 410 -16.64 -8.86 -25.23
N PHE A 411 -16.00 -8.00 -26.03
CA PHE A 411 -16.54 -7.54 -27.30
C PHE A 411 -16.80 -8.70 -28.25
N ASP A 412 -15.83 -9.57 -28.45
CA ASP A 412 -15.91 -10.73 -29.33
C ASP A 412 -17.03 -11.71 -28.92
N LYS A 413 -17.29 -11.84 -27.64
CA LYS A 413 -18.35 -12.72 -27.11
C LYS A 413 -19.73 -12.11 -27.20
N PHE A 414 -19.89 -10.85 -26.83
CA PHE A 414 -21.22 -10.26 -26.61
C PHE A 414 -21.68 -9.33 -27.73
N LEU A 415 -20.82 -8.53 -28.31
CA LEU A 415 -21.20 -7.50 -29.29
C LEU A 415 -20.91 -7.90 -30.73
N LEU A 416 -19.73 -8.46 -31.00
CA LEU A 416 -19.34 -8.85 -32.36
C LEU A 416 -20.35 -9.79 -33.05
N PRO A 417 -20.90 -10.85 -32.37
CA PRO A 417 -21.89 -11.73 -33.02
C PRO A 417 -23.26 -11.07 -33.27
N ARG A 418 -23.48 -9.89 -32.65
CA ARG A 418 -24.73 -9.12 -32.85
C ARG A 418 -24.68 -8.16 -34.02
N ILE A 419 -23.47 -7.84 -34.51
CA ILE A 419 -23.29 -6.95 -35.64
C ILE A 419 -22.72 -7.67 -36.88
N SER A 420 -22.24 -8.90 -36.72
CA SER A 420 -21.54 -9.65 -37.76
C SER A 420 -21.75 -11.15 -37.68
N THR A 421 -21.44 -11.83 -38.75
CA THR A 421 -21.27 -13.27 -38.84
C THR A 421 -19.84 -13.62 -39.21
N ASP A 422 -19.53 -14.91 -39.31
CA ASP A 422 -18.23 -15.42 -39.74
C ASP A 422 -17.06 -14.80 -38.94
N ARG A 423 -17.19 -14.81 -37.60
CA ARG A 423 -16.19 -14.26 -36.67
C ARG A 423 -15.79 -12.82 -37.00
N GLY A 424 -16.75 -11.97 -37.31
CA GLY A 424 -16.51 -10.56 -37.58
C GLY A 424 -16.06 -10.23 -39.00
N ARG A 425 -16.14 -11.16 -39.92
CA ARG A 425 -15.74 -10.94 -41.31
C ARG A 425 -16.88 -10.43 -42.22
N ARG A 426 -18.13 -10.79 -41.89
CA ARG A 426 -19.30 -10.46 -42.70
C ARG A 426 -20.32 -9.68 -41.87
N ARG A 427 -20.74 -8.51 -42.34
CA ARG A 427 -21.76 -7.72 -41.67
C ARG A 427 -23.14 -8.36 -41.75
N LEU A 428 -23.97 -8.14 -40.73
CA LEU A 428 -25.41 -8.34 -40.82
C LEU A 428 -26.09 -7.19 -41.54
N SER A 429 -27.34 -7.35 -41.91
CA SER A 429 -28.16 -6.19 -42.30
C SER A 429 -28.34 -5.26 -41.12
N ALA A 430 -28.56 -3.96 -41.36
CA ALA A 430 -28.72 -2.98 -40.31
C ALA A 430 -29.91 -3.32 -39.37
N ASP A 431 -31.00 -3.82 -39.94
CA ASP A 431 -32.20 -4.20 -39.21
C ASP A 431 -31.95 -5.42 -38.31
N GLU A 432 -31.26 -6.43 -38.85
CA GLU A 432 -30.93 -7.61 -38.06
C GLU A 432 -29.91 -7.29 -36.93
N ALA A 433 -28.89 -6.49 -37.23
CA ALA A 433 -27.94 -6.03 -36.20
C ALA A 433 -28.67 -5.22 -35.11
N ALA A 434 -29.55 -4.30 -35.53
CA ALA A 434 -30.36 -3.52 -34.57
C ALA A 434 -31.24 -4.43 -33.68
N LEU A 435 -31.88 -5.45 -34.25
CA LEU A 435 -32.69 -6.41 -33.51
C LEU A 435 -31.86 -7.23 -32.52
N ARG A 436 -30.67 -7.69 -32.95
CA ARG A 436 -29.78 -8.49 -32.06
C ARG A 436 -29.15 -7.62 -30.95
N VAL A 437 -28.74 -6.39 -31.25
CA VAL A 437 -28.17 -5.45 -30.25
C VAL A 437 -29.24 -5.05 -29.25
N ARG A 438 -30.48 -4.80 -29.66
CA ARG A 438 -31.60 -4.52 -28.75
C ARG A 438 -31.86 -5.62 -27.71
N ARG A 439 -31.44 -6.85 -27.99
CA ARG A 439 -31.58 -7.98 -27.06
C ARG A 439 -30.45 -8.09 -26.04
N LEU A 440 -29.49 -7.16 -26.02
CA LEU A 440 -28.45 -7.09 -25.01
C LEU A 440 -28.57 -5.79 -24.24
N ASN A 441 -28.76 -5.91 -22.93
CA ASN A 441 -28.67 -4.79 -22.01
C ASN A 441 -27.39 -4.93 -21.18
N ILE A 442 -26.63 -3.87 -21.03
CA ILE A 442 -25.41 -3.85 -20.22
C ILE A 442 -25.68 -3.09 -18.93
N VAL A 443 -25.45 -3.73 -17.79
CA VAL A 443 -25.48 -3.11 -16.48
C VAL A 443 -24.04 -3.02 -16.00
N ALA A 444 -23.54 -1.81 -15.80
CA ALA A 444 -22.15 -1.56 -15.50
C ALA A 444 -22.02 -0.76 -14.20
N HIS A 445 -21.09 -1.15 -13.35
CA HIS A 445 -20.83 -0.51 -12.07
C HIS A 445 -19.35 -0.18 -11.92
N CYS A 446 -19.05 1.04 -11.44
CA CYS A 446 -17.67 1.49 -11.16
C CYS A 446 -16.79 1.35 -12.41
N HIS A 447 -15.69 0.59 -12.33
CA HIS A 447 -14.79 0.34 -13.47
C HIS A 447 -15.49 -0.36 -14.66
N GLY A 448 -16.52 -1.14 -14.39
CA GLY A 448 -17.35 -1.73 -15.46
C GLY A 448 -18.00 -0.70 -16.36
N ALA A 449 -18.26 0.53 -15.88
CA ALA A 449 -18.82 1.61 -16.69
C ALA A 449 -17.84 2.05 -17.78
N TYR A 450 -16.56 2.15 -17.50
CA TYR A 450 -15.53 2.45 -18.52
C TYR A 450 -15.42 1.33 -19.54
N THR A 451 -15.46 0.07 -19.09
CA THR A 451 -15.49 -1.08 -19.98
C THR A 451 -16.70 -1.03 -20.92
N ALA A 452 -17.89 -0.70 -20.39
CA ALA A 452 -19.11 -0.58 -21.21
C ALA A 452 -19.01 0.51 -22.28
N LEU A 453 -18.49 1.68 -21.94
CA LEU A 453 -18.26 2.77 -22.90
C LEU A 453 -17.27 2.34 -23.99
N ARG A 454 -16.17 1.68 -23.61
CA ARG A 454 -15.20 1.20 -24.60
C ARG A 454 -15.77 0.13 -25.51
N LEU A 455 -16.61 -0.76 -25.01
CA LEU A 455 -17.34 -1.75 -25.81
C LEU A 455 -18.24 -1.09 -26.86
N GLU A 456 -18.91 0.02 -26.51
CA GLU A 456 -19.72 0.81 -27.44
C GLU A 456 -18.85 1.43 -28.55
N GLU A 457 -17.71 2.03 -28.19
CA GLU A 457 -16.77 2.59 -29.14
C GLU A 457 -16.23 1.52 -30.11
N MET A 458 -15.79 0.36 -29.58
CA MET A 458 -15.33 -0.78 -30.39
C MET A 458 -16.44 -1.26 -31.34
N MET A 459 -17.68 -1.25 -30.90
CA MET A 459 -18.81 -1.59 -31.76
C MET A 459 -18.93 -0.61 -32.94
N GLN A 460 -18.78 0.70 -32.71
CA GLN A 460 -18.79 1.72 -33.73
C GLN A 460 -17.62 1.59 -34.72
N GLU A 461 -16.42 1.36 -34.20
CA GLU A 461 -15.21 1.13 -34.97
C GLU A 461 -15.39 -0.09 -35.90
N LYS A 462 -15.84 -1.21 -35.34
CA LYS A 462 -16.04 -2.46 -36.06
C LYS A 462 -17.13 -2.37 -37.09
N MET A 463 -18.25 -1.71 -36.80
CA MET A 463 -19.29 -1.45 -37.81
C MET A 463 -18.76 -0.60 -38.97
N LYS A 464 -17.90 0.39 -38.71
CA LYS A 464 -17.23 1.18 -39.73
C LYS A 464 -16.35 0.31 -40.61
N GLU A 465 -15.52 -0.56 -40.02
CA GLU A 465 -14.69 -1.52 -40.77
C GLU A 465 -15.51 -2.48 -41.63
N LEU A 466 -16.65 -2.92 -41.14
CA LEU A 466 -17.58 -3.80 -41.82
C LEU A 466 -18.40 -3.09 -42.94
N GLY A 467 -18.22 -1.78 -43.11
CA GLY A 467 -18.88 -1.01 -44.15
C GLY A 467 -20.32 -0.61 -43.84
N TYR A 468 -20.71 -0.52 -42.56
CA TYR A 468 -21.99 0.08 -42.18
C TYR A 468 -21.98 1.58 -42.48
N MET A 469 -23.03 2.07 -43.12
CA MET A 469 -23.19 3.50 -43.39
C MET A 469 -23.44 4.29 -42.12
N PRO A 470 -23.13 5.58 -42.03
CA PRO A 470 -23.32 6.38 -40.81
C PRO A 470 -24.75 6.34 -40.25
N ALA A 471 -25.76 6.29 -41.13
CA ALA A 471 -27.16 6.16 -40.73
C ALA A 471 -27.47 4.79 -40.10
N GLU A 472 -26.96 3.71 -40.71
CA GLU A 472 -27.10 2.34 -40.19
C GLU A 472 -26.41 2.18 -38.85
N ARG A 473 -25.20 2.74 -38.69
CA ARG A 473 -24.49 2.70 -37.39
C ARG A 473 -25.29 3.39 -36.27
N ARG A 474 -25.86 4.57 -36.55
CA ARG A 474 -26.73 5.26 -35.58
C ARG A 474 -27.99 4.47 -35.25
N GLN A 475 -28.57 3.79 -36.24
CA GLN A 475 -29.74 2.93 -36.05
C GLN A 475 -29.42 1.78 -35.08
N VAL A 476 -28.31 1.10 -35.30
CA VAL A 476 -27.87 -0.03 -34.43
C VAL A 476 -27.48 0.46 -33.03
N GLN A 477 -26.69 1.53 -32.94
CA GLN A 477 -26.23 2.09 -31.65
C GLN A 477 -27.38 2.47 -30.73
N LYS A 478 -28.43 3.07 -31.25
CA LYS A 478 -29.61 3.47 -30.48
C LYS A 478 -30.34 2.29 -29.83
N GLN A 479 -30.05 1.05 -30.24
CA GLN A 479 -30.64 -0.14 -29.66
C GLN A 479 -29.84 -0.71 -28.46
N LEU A 480 -28.58 -0.32 -28.30
CA LEU A 480 -27.77 -0.73 -27.17
C LEU A 480 -28.15 0.08 -25.92
N LEU A 481 -28.61 -0.61 -24.89
CA LEU A 481 -28.89 0.00 -23.60
C LEU A 481 -27.73 -0.29 -22.64
N ILE A 482 -27.11 0.78 -22.14
CA ILE A 482 -26.08 0.72 -21.11
C ILE A 482 -26.58 1.50 -19.91
N MET A 483 -26.70 0.82 -18.76
CA MET A 483 -26.98 1.42 -17.45
C MET A 483 -25.68 1.42 -16.66
N ALA A 484 -25.08 2.60 -16.48
CA ALA A 484 -23.83 2.77 -15.75
C ALA A 484 -24.06 3.52 -14.43
N GLN A 485 -23.42 3.05 -13.33
CA GLN A 485 -23.45 3.63 -12.00
C GLN A 485 -22.03 3.93 -11.50
#